data_26ecea2b1c76a2ff083b99f139280523
#
_entry.id   26ecea2b1c76a2ff083b99f139280523
#
_cell.length_a   1.000
_cell.length_b   1.000
_cell.length_c   1.000
_cell.angle_alpha   90.00
_cell.angle_beta   90.00
_cell.angle_gamma   90.00
#
_symmetry.space_group_name_H-M   'P 1'
#
loop_
_entity.id
_entity.type
_entity.pdbx_description
1 polymer ?
#
loop_
_entity_poly.entity_id
_entity_poly.type
_entity_poly.pdbx_seq_one_letter_code
_entity_poly.pdbx_strand_id
1 'polypeptide(L)'
;MSDRQNQKARTRKAIVDACRELTRSGAEVTMPQVAKLAMVSEATAYRYFPDLVSLLREALDGLWPDPAQALAPVAGSRDPVERVAAACEYLLRHVHAYQGAVRAMISHTITVPGAARARPGIRFGLIDYALAPFAAPPRLKLDLAVVVSAEAFFTLTDLCGLTPDEAIDSARQTAAALTRAAFSDHHSERTRLTTRAEPALPPAG
;
A
#
# COMPACT_ATOMS: atom_id res chain seq x y z
N MET A 1 18.42 33.87 10.49
CA MET A 1 18.70 32.43 10.74
C MET A 1 20.19 32.25 10.81
N SER A 2 20.69 31.54 11.83
CA SER A 2 22.15 31.35 12.06
C SER A 2 22.74 30.46 10.95
N ASP A 3 23.96 30.75 10.50
CA ASP A 3 24.72 29.97 9.50
C ASP A 3 24.77 28.47 9.86
N ARG A 4 24.86 28.15 11.14
CA ARG A 4 24.81 26.77 11.67
C ARG A 4 23.47 26.07 11.45
N GLN A 5 22.34 26.81 11.48
CA GLN A 5 21.03 26.25 11.18
C GLN A 5 20.87 25.95 9.68
N ASN A 6 21.40 26.83 8.83
CA ASN A 6 21.42 26.64 7.39
C ASN A 6 22.27 25.42 6.98
N GLN A 7 23.44 25.25 7.59
CA GLN A 7 24.27 24.07 7.34
C GLN A 7 23.61 22.77 7.80
N LYS A 8 22.94 22.78 8.97
CA LYS A 8 22.19 21.63 9.46
C LYS A 8 21.06 21.23 8.49
N ALA A 9 20.32 22.22 7.99
CA ALA A 9 19.24 21.99 7.02
C ALA A 9 19.77 21.43 5.69
N ARG A 10 20.89 21.96 5.18
CA ARG A 10 21.54 21.46 3.96
C ARG A 10 21.99 20.01 4.09
N THR A 11 22.61 19.65 5.21
CA THR A 11 23.05 18.27 5.46
C THR A 11 21.86 17.32 5.55
N ARG A 12 20.79 17.70 6.27
CA ARG A 12 19.56 16.89 6.34
C ARG A 12 18.98 16.67 4.94
N LYS A 13 18.86 17.74 4.16
CA LYS A 13 18.35 17.66 2.79
C LYS A 13 19.20 16.74 1.91
N ALA A 14 20.53 16.83 1.98
CA ALA A 14 21.43 15.98 1.21
C ALA A 14 21.22 14.48 1.54
N ILE A 15 21.03 14.13 2.81
CA ILE A 15 20.75 12.76 3.24
C ILE A 15 19.41 12.27 2.69
N VAL A 16 18.35 13.10 2.76
CA VAL A 16 17.02 12.76 2.23
C VAL A 16 17.07 12.61 0.70
N ASP A 17 17.73 13.51 -0.01
CA ASP A 17 17.85 13.47 -1.47
C ASP A 17 18.63 12.23 -1.93
N ALA A 18 19.72 11.87 -1.24
CA ALA A 18 20.46 10.63 -1.51
C ALA A 18 19.60 9.38 -1.28
N CYS A 19 18.80 9.36 -0.21
CA CYS A 19 17.86 8.27 0.04
C CYS A 19 16.80 8.16 -1.08
N ARG A 20 16.26 9.29 -1.54
CA ARG A 20 15.32 9.34 -2.68
C ARG A 20 15.92 8.79 -3.96
N GLU A 21 17.16 9.15 -4.25
CA GLU A 21 17.88 8.68 -5.44
C GLU A 21 18.08 7.17 -5.41
N LEU A 22 18.59 6.61 -4.31
CA LEU A 22 18.71 5.16 -4.12
C LEU A 22 17.36 4.45 -4.23
N THR A 23 16.32 5.01 -3.62
CA THR A 23 14.97 4.44 -3.69
C THR A 23 14.43 4.39 -5.12
N ARG A 24 14.67 5.44 -5.93
CA ARG A 24 14.24 5.48 -7.34
C ARG A 24 15.02 4.54 -8.25
N SER A 25 16.25 4.22 -7.90
CA SER A 25 17.06 3.27 -8.67
C SER A 25 16.61 1.81 -8.49
N GLY A 26 15.68 1.53 -7.55
CA GLY A 26 15.25 0.17 -7.19
C GLY A 26 16.30 -0.62 -6.43
N ALA A 27 17.47 -0.02 -6.14
CA ALA A 27 18.53 -0.67 -5.39
C ALA A 27 18.15 -0.89 -3.92
N GLU A 28 18.91 -1.78 -3.26
CA GLU A 28 18.83 -1.90 -1.81
C GLU A 28 19.16 -0.55 -1.17
N VAL A 29 18.38 -0.14 -0.17
CA VAL A 29 18.60 1.11 0.56
C VAL A 29 19.08 0.79 1.96
N THR A 30 20.32 1.20 2.27
CA THR A 30 20.94 1.06 3.59
C THR A 30 21.53 2.39 4.06
N MET A 31 21.66 2.60 5.38
CA MET A 31 22.26 3.82 5.93
C MET A 31 23.69 4.06 5.43
N PRO A 32 24.60 3.05 5.32
CA PRO A 32 25.91 3.24 4.73
C PRO A 32 25.88 3.73 3.27
N GLN A 33 25.00 3.19 2.45
CA GLN A 33 24.85 3.61 1.05
C GLN A 33 24.35 5.06 0.94
N VAL A 34 23.34 5.40 1.76
CA VAL A 34 22.84 6.79 1.83
C VAL A 34 23.92 7.75 2.30
N ALA A 35 24.66 7.42 3.37
CA ALA A 35 25.73 8.27 3.88
C ALA A 35 26.82 8.52 2.82
N LYS A 36 27.22 7.45 2.11
CA LYS A 36 28.19 7.52 1.01
C LYS A 36 27.71 8.44 -0.11
N LEU A 37 26.46 8.29 -0.56
CA LEU A 37 25.89 9.10 -1.64
C LEU A 37 25.70 10.57 -1.21
N ALA A 38 25.28 10.79 0.04
CA ALA A 38 25.15 12.13 0.63
C ALA A 38 26.49 12.80 0.98
N MET A 39 27.63 12.11 0.77
CA MET A 39 28.98 12.55 1.13
C MET A 39 29.12 12.96 2.62
N VAL A 40 28.52 12.17 3.52
CA VAL A 40 28.63 12.33 4.96
C VAL A 40 29.11 11.02 5.61
N SER A 41 29.62 11.10 6.85
CA SER A 41 29.92 9.89 7.62
C SER A 41 28.61 9.21 8.06
N GLU A 42 28.63 7.88 8.24
CA GLU A 42 27.50 7.11 8.80
C GLU A 42 27.05 7.67 10.15
N ALA A 43 28.00 8.01 11.04
CA ALA A 43 27.71 8.64 12.33
C ALA A 43 26.94 9.96 12.16
N THR A 44 27.26 10.71 11.11
CA THR A 44 26.50 11.92 10.77
C THR A 44 25.09 11.58 10.30
N ALA A 45 24.92 10.59 9.41
CA ALA A 45 23.61 10.17 8.97
C ALA A 45 22.71 9.70 10.13
N TYR A 46 23.23 8.86 11.02
CA TYR A 46 22.51 8.40 12.22
C TYR A 46 22.17 9.52 13.21
N ARG A 47 22.97 10.57 13.28
CA ARG A 47 22.63 11.75 14.11
C ARG A 47 21.42 12.51 13.60
N TYR A 48 21.16 12.50 12.28
CA TYR A 48 20.00 13.15 11.67
C TYR A 48 18.77 12.22 11.62
N PHE A 49 19.00 10.93 11.42
CA PHE A 49 17.99 9.90 11.31
C PHE A 49 18.41 8.68 12.13
N PRO A 50 17.75 8.43 13.28
CA PRO A 50 18.17 7.37 14.20
C PRO A 50 18.08 5.96 13.59
N ASP A 51 17.24 5.81 12.56
CA ASP A 51 17.08 4.58 11.81
C ASP A 51 16.72 4.85 10.35
N LEU A 52 16.86 3.81 9.52
CA LEU A 52 16.58 3.86 8.10
C LEU A 52 15.10 4.14 7.82
N VAL A 53 14.20 3.66 8.67
CA VAL A 53 12.75 3.81 8.42
C VAL A 53 12.29 5.24 8.62
N SER A 54 12.85 5.95 9.62
CA SER A 54 12.57 7.38 9.80
C SER A 54 13.07 8.21 8.62
N LEU A 55 14.22 7.83 8.04
CA LEU A 55 14.74 8.44 6.81
C LEU A 55 13.87 8.11 5.59
N LEU A 56 13.52 6.84 5.40
CA LEU A 56 12.65 6.40 4.29
C LEU A 56 11.28 7.08 4.34
N ARG A 57 10.70 7.23 5.53
CA ARG A 57 9.42 7.94 5.69
C ARG A 57 9.49 9.36 5.16
N GLU A 58 10.55 10.13 5.51
CA GLU A 58 10.74 11.49 5.02
C GLU A 58 11.11 11.51 3.52
N ALA A 59 11.93 10.55 3.08
CA ALA A 59 12.31 10.46 1.67
C ALA A 59 11.13 10.08 0.74
N LEU A 60 10.20 9.25 1.23
CA LEU A 60 9.03 8.81 0.47
C LEU A 60 7.82 9.73 0.66
N ASP A 61 7.92 10.74 1.52
CA ASP A 61 6.84 11.71 1.71
C ASP A 61 6.52 12.42 0.38
N GLY A 62 5.23 12.43 0.02
CA GLY A 62 4.73 12.98 -1.24
C GLY A 62 5.01 12.13 -2.50
N LEU A 63 5.66 10.95 -2.40
CA LEU A 63 5.83 10.04 -3.56
C LEU A 63 4.60 9.16 -3.79
N TRP A 64 3.77 8.99 -2.77
CA TRP A 64 2.52 8.23 -2.87
C TRP A 64 1.38 9.19 -3.18
N PRO A 65 0.77 9.09 -4.37
CA PRO A 65 -0.36 9.93 -4.69
C PRO A 65 -1.57 9.61 -3.80
N ASP A 66 -2.43 10.60 -3.66
CA ASP A 66 -3.74 10.42 -3.05
C ASP A 66 -4.51 9.29 -3.76
N PRO A 67 -5.26 8.43 -3.05
CA PRO A 67 -6.11 7.40 -3.64
C PRO A 67 -7.02 7.89 -4.76
N ALA A 68 -7.54 9.12 -4.66
CA ALA A 68 -8.35 9.72 -5.72
C ALA A 68 -7.55 9.94 -7.02
N GLN A 69 -6.29 10.35 -6.92
CA GLN A 69 -5.41 10.52 -8.08
C GLN A 69 -5.00 9.16 -8.64
N ALA A 70 -4.66 8.20 -7.77
CA ALA A 70 -4.27 6.86 -8.15
C ALA A 70 -5.37 6.13 -8.94
N LEU A 71 -6.63 6.31 -8.57
CA LEU A 71 -7.79 5.64 -9.14
C LEU A 71 -8.61 6.55 -10.08
N ALA A 72 -8.05 7.69 -10.50
CA ALA A 72 -8.71 8.60 -11.44
C ALA A 72 -9.22 7.91 -12.72
N PRO A 73 -8.48 6.96 -13.35
CA PRO A 73 -8.96 6.27 -14.55
C PRO A 73 -10.26 5.48 -14.35
N VAL A 74 -10.52 5.01 -13.13
CA VAL A 74 -11.71 4.21 -12.79
C VAL A 74 -12.66 4.94 -11.82
N ALA A 75 -12.49 6.26 -11.64
CA ALA A 75 -13.30 7.04 -10.70
C ALA A 75 -14.80 6.99 -11.01
N GLY A 76 -15.17 6.95 -12.30
CA GLY A 76 -16.55 6.86 -12.76
C GLY A 76 -17.11 5.43 -12.83
N SER A 77 -16.31 4.41 -12.59
CA SER A 77 -16.77 3.02 -12.68
C SER A 77 -17.76 2.69 -11.56
N ARG A 78 -18.83 1.98 -11.94
CA ARG A 78 -19.84 1.41 -11.03
C ARG A 78 -19.59 -0.06 -10.73
N ASP A 79 -18.49 -0.63 -11.22
CA ASP A 79 -18.08 -2.00 -10.94
C ASP A 79 -17.05 -2.03 -9.80
N PRO A 80 -17.39 -2.57 -8.62
CA PRO A 80 -16.45 -2.70 -7.51
C PRO A 80 -15.25 -3.58 -7.86
N VAL A 81 -15.43 -4.56 -8.77
CA VAL A 81 -14.37 -5.48 -9.18
C VAL A 81 -13.31 -4.74 -9.99
N GLU A 82 -13.73 -3.89 -10.95
CA GLU A 82 -12.82 -3.06 -11.74
C GLU A 82 -12.03 -2.10 -10.85
N ARG A 83 -12.69 -1.41 -9.92
CA ARG A 83 -12.04 -0.45 -9.04
C ARG A 83 -11.02 -1.09 -8.08
N VAL A 84 -11.36 -2.25 -7.51
CA VAL A 84 -10.45 -3.01 -6.64
C VAL A 84 -9.27 -3.58 -7.42
N ALA A 85 -9.51 -4.10 -8.63
CA ALA A 85 -8.44 -4.58 -9.51
C ALA A 85 -7.45 -3.45 -9.86
N ALA A 86 -7.95 -2.26 -10.18
CA ALA A 86 -7.12 -1.08 -10.44
C ALA A 86 -6.32 -0.64 -9.20
N ALA A 87 -6.93 -0.67 -8.01
CA ALA A 87 -6.24 -0.35 -6.76
C ALA A 87 -5.10 -1.34 -6.46
N CYS A 88 -5.33 -2.63 -6.70
CA CYS A 88 -4.32 -3.68 -6.56
C CYS A 88 -3.16 -3.46 -7.53
N GLU A 89 -3.44 -3.31 -8.81
CA GLU A 89 -2.43 -3.07 -9.83
C GLU A 89 -1.60 -1.82 -9.52
N TYR A 90 -2.26 -0.71 -9.22
CA TYR A 90 -1.60 0.54 -8.87
C TYR A 90 -0.62 0.36 -7.71
N LEU A 91 -1.08 -0.23 -6.58
CA LEU A 91 -0.22 -0.45 -5.42
C LEU A 91 0.99 -1.32 -5.77
N LEU A 92 0.76 -2.46 -6.46
CA LEU A 92 1.84 -3.41 -6.70
C LEU A 92 2.86 -2.92 -7.72
N ARG A 93 2.46 -2.12 -8.71
CA ARG A 93 3.41 -1.42 -9.59
C ARG A 93 4.30 -0.45 -8.81
N HIS A 94 3.74 0.27 -7.83
CA HIS A 94 4.51 1.14 -6.94
C HIS A 94 5.43 0.33 -6.01
N VAL A 95 4.95 -0.78 -5.46
CA VAL A 95 5.78 -1.70 -4.66
C VAL A 95 6.97 -2.20 -5.49
N HIS A 96 6.75 -2.58 -6.74
CA HIS A 96 7.82 -3.01 -7.64
C HIS A 96 8.81 -1.86 -7.92
N ALA A 97 8.33 -0.68 -8.25
CA ALA A 97 9.17 0.48 -8.56
C ALA A 97 10.07 0.91 -7.38
N TYR A 98 9.61 0.73 -6.14
CA TYR A 98 10.29 1.13 -4.92
C TYR A 98 10.65 -0.05 -4.02
N GLN A 99 10.87 -1.24 -4.59
CA GLN A 99 10.98 -2.51 -3.86
C GLN A 99 12.08 -2.49 -2.77
N GLY A 100 13.24 -1.87 -3.03
CA GLY A 100 14.32 -1.79 -2.06
C GLY A 100 13.89 -1.08 -0.76
N ALA A 101 13.22 0.07 -0.88
CA ALA A 101 12.69 0.81 0.26
C ALA A 101 11.54 0.08 0.96
N VAL A 102 10.65 -0.56 0.19
CA VAL A 102 9.51 -1.31 0.74
C VAL A 102 10.00 -2.53 1.52
N ARG A 103 11.00 -3.27 1.01
CA ARG A 103 11.64 -4.40 1.72
C ARG A 103 12.27 -3.95 3.03
N ALA A 104 13.01 -2.83 3.03
CA ALA A 104 13.62 -2.27 4.24
C ALA A 104 12.56 -1.90 5.28
N MET A 105 11.45 -1.28 4.88
CA MET A 105 10.34 -0.98 5.78
C MET A 105 9.67 -2.23 6.35
N ILE A 106 9.45 -3.27 5.54
CA ILE A 106 8.87 -4.54 6.01
C ILE A 106 9.80 -5.21 7.02
N SER A 107 11.10 -5.34 6.70
CA SER A 107 12.09 -5.93 7.59
C SER A 107 12.11 -5.23 8.95
N HIS A 108 12.06 -3.90 8.98
CA HIS A 108 12.00 -3.15 10.23
C HIS A 108 10.74 -3.45 11.03
N THR A 109 9.59 -3.60 10.39
CA THR A 109 8.33 -3.89 11.10
C THR A 109 8.29 -5.29 11.71
N ILE A 110 9.07 -6.22 11.17
CA ILE A 110 9.21 -7.59 11.72
C ILE A 110 10.18 -7.60 12.90
N THR A 111 11.27 -6.84 12.80
CA THR A 111 12.37 -6.87 13.79
C THR A 111 12.14 -5.95 14.99
N VAL A 112 11.34 -4.90 14.85
CA VAL A 112 11.10 -3.91 15.91
C VAL A 112 9.64 -3.96 16.38
N PRO A 113 9.39 -4.37 17.64
CA PRO A 113 8.04 -4.42 18.19
C PRO A 113 7.32 -3.06 18.10
N GLY A 114 6.08 -3.08 17.61
CA GLY A 114 5.26 -1.86 17.49
C GLY A 114 5.52 -1.01 16.25
N ALA A 115 6.61 -1.24 15.51
CA ALA A 115 6.94 -0.48 14.28
C ALA A 115 5.89 -0.64 13.16
N ALA A 116 5.11 -1.72 13.17
CA ALA A 116 4.05 -1.95 12.18
C ALA A 116 3.02 -0.81 12.14
N ARG A 117 2.73 -0.15 13.27
CA ARG A 117 1.82 1.00 13.32
C ARG A 117 2.36 2.24 12.61
N ALA A 118 3.65 2.29 12.36
CA ALA A 118 4.31 3.39 11.69
C ALA A 118 4.36 3.24 10.16
N ARG A 119 3.89 2.10 9.62
CA ARG A 119 3.81 1.89 8.17
C ARG A 119 2.73 2.79 7.57
N PRO A 120 2.98 3.40 6.40
CA PRO A 120 1.95 4.13 5.67
C PRO A 120 0.75 3.22 5.39
N GLY A 121 -0.45 3.68 5.73
CA GLY A 121 -1.69 2.94 5.52
C GLY A 121 -2.20 2.94 4.07
N ILE A 122 -1.33 3.09 3.08
CA ILE A 122 -1.64 3.33 1.66
C ILE A 122 -2.59 2.27 1.11
N ARG A 123 -2.34 0.98 1.41
CA ARG A 123 -3.22 -0.12 0.97
C ARG A 123 -4.67 0.08 1.43
N PHE A 124 -4.85 0.50 2.67
CA PHE A 124 -6.18 0.71 3.24
C PHE A 124 -6.87 1.91 2.60
N GLY A 125 -6.14 3.00 2.37
CA GLY A 125 -6.67 4.17 1.66
C GLY A 125 -7.13 3.85 0.24
N LEU A 126 -6.36 3.05 -0.50
CA LEU A 126 -6.71 2.61 -1.85
C LEU A 126 -7.94 1.69 -1.84
N ILE A 127 -7.99 0.70 -0.93
CA ILE A 127 -9.13 -0.22 -0.79
C ILE A 127 -10.38 0.56 -0.38
N ASP A 128 -10.27 1.46 0.60
CA ASP A 128 -11.39 2.30 1.06
C ASP A 128 -11.93 3.15 -0.08
N TYR A 129 -11.06 3.82 -0.84
CA TYR A 129 -11.48 4.64 -1.97
C TYR A 129 -12.11 3.81 -3.10
N ALA A 130 -11.55 2.63 -3.39
CA ALA A 130 -12.10 1.74 -4.40
C ALA A 130 -13.53 1.28 -4.03
N LEU A 131 -13.77 0.97 -2.75
CA LEU A 131 -15.04 0.45 -2.25
C LEU A 131 -16.03 1.54 -1.81
N ALA A 132 -15.61 2.80 -1.66
CA ALA A 132 -16.44 3.88 -1.11
C ALA A 132 -17.83 4.05 -1.76
N PRO A 133 -18.02 3.87 -3.09
CA PRO A 133 -19.34 3.99 -3.73
C PRO A 133 -20.28 2.81 -3.46
N PHE A 134 -19.83 1.74 -2.78
CA PHE A 134 -20.56 0.48 -2.68
C PHE A 134 -20.87 0.11 -1.23
N ALA A 135 -21.97 -0.57 -1.00
CA ALA A 135 -22.28 -1.21 0.28
C ALA A 135 -21.50 -2.53 0.41
N ALA A 136 -20.18 -2.41 0.57
CA ALA A 136 -19.30 -3.55 0.66
C ALA A 136 -19.39 -4.23 2.04
N PRO A 137 -19.36 -5.60 2.10
CA PRO A 137 -19.26 -6.31 3.37
C PRO A 137 -18.02 -5.89 4.15
N PRO A 138 -18.09 -5.65 5.48
CA PRO A 138 -16.94 -5.18 6.28
C PRO A 138 -15.73 -6.11 6.22
N ARG A 139 -15.96 -7.42 6.07
CA ARG A 139 -14.91 -8.44 5.98
C ARG A 139 -14.07 -8.29 4.70
N LEU A 140 -14.68 -7.89 3.59
CA LEU A 140 -13.99 -7.78 2.30
C LEU A 140 -12.73 -6.92 2.37
N LYS A 141 -12.77 -5.82 3.13
CA LYS A 141 -11.60 -4.95 3.31
C LYS A 141 -10.42 -5.69 3.95
N LEU A 142 -10.67 -6.56 4.93
CA LEU A 142 -9.63 -7.35 5.59
C LEU A 142 -9.07 -8.42 4.64
N ASP A 143 -9.93 -9.10 3.90
CA ASP A 143 -9.55 -10.13 2.95
C ASP A 143 -8.69 -9.52 1.81
N LEU A 144 -9.10 -8.35 1.30
CA LEU A 144 -8.34 -7.60 0.31
C LEU A 144 -6.99 -7.10 0.85
N ALA A 145 -6.90 -6.70 2.12
CA ALA A 145 -5.65 -6.20 2.70
C ALA A 145 -4.53 -7.27 2.74
N VAL A 146 -4.87 -8.55 2.65
CA VAL A 146 -3.90 -9.64 2.53
C VAL A 146 -3.32 -9.70 1.13
N VAL A 147 -4.16 -9.57 0.11
CA VAL A 147 -3.77 -9.72 -1.31
C VAL A 147 -3.21 -8.43 -1.88
N VAL A 148 -3.85 -7.29 -1.57
CA VAL A 148 -3.42 -5.95 -1.99
C VAL A 148 -2.30 -5.49 -1.07
N SER A 149 -1.14 -6.15 -1.15
CA SER A 149 -0.04 -5.95 -0.20
C SER A 149 1.33 -6.20 -0.84
N ALA A 150 2.35 -5.53 -0.31
CA ALA A 150 3.73 -5.77 -0.70
C ALA A 150 4.18 -7.19 -0.30
N GLU A 151 3.67 -7.70 0.80
CA GLU A 151 3.96 -9.05 1.28
C GLU A 151 3.47 -10.11 0.29
N ALA A 152 2.26 -9.95 -0.26
CA ALA A 152 1.75 -10.83 -1.30
C ALA A 152 2.60 -10.75 -2.58
N PHE A 153 2.98 -9.55 -3.01
CA PHE A 153 3.85 -9.35 -4.16
C PHE A 153 5.19 -10.07 -3.98
N PHE A 154 5.88 -9.88 -2.86
CA PHE A 154 7.16 -10.53 -2.61
C PHE A 154 7.03 -12.04 -2.40
N THR A 155 5.92 -12.53 -1.86
CA THR A 155 5.65 -13.97 -1.83
C THR A 155 5.60 -14.55 -3.25
N LEU A 156 4.89 -13.90 -4.14
CA LEU A 156 4.75 -14.36 -5.53
C LEU A 156 6.07 -14.27 -6.32
N THR A 157 6.83 -13.21 -6.14
CA THR A 157 8.11 -13.04 -6.86
C THR A 157 9.24 -13.89 -6.27
N ASP A 158 9.41 -13.87 -4.94
CA ASP A 158 10.59 -14.43 -4.29
C ASP A 158 10.45 -15.94 -3.99
N LEU A 159 9.24 -16.38 -3.65
CA LEU A 159 8.99 -17.78 -3.27
C LEU A 159 8.38 -18.60 -4.42
N CYS A 160 7.48 -17.97 -5.22
CA CYS A 160 6.83 -18.65 -6.33
C CYS A 160 7.60 -18.47 -7.66
N GLY A 161 8.60 -17.57 -7.71
CA GLY A 161 9.44 -17.34 -8.88
C GLY A 161 8.74 -16.65 -10.05
N LEU A 162 7.61 -15.95 -9.81
CA LEU A 162 6.92 -15.21 -10.85
C LEU A 162 7.67 -13.94 -11.21
N THR A 163 7.59 -13.54 -12.47
CA THR A 163 7.99 -12.20 -12.88
C THR A 163 7.11 -11.14 -12.20
N PRO A 164 7.58 -9.89 -12.08
CA PRO A 164 6.79 -8.82 -11.49
C PRO A 164 5.40 -8.64 -12.12
N ASP A 165 5.30 -8.72 -13.45
CA ASP A 165 4.03 -8.57 -14.16
C ASP A 165 3.08 -9.75 -13.89
N GLU A 166 3.59 -10.99 -13.89
CA GLU A 166 2.80 -12.18 -13.53
C GLU A 166 2.31 -12.12 -12.07
N ALA A 167 3.15 -11.65 -11.14
CA ALA A 167 2.78 -11.48 -9.75
C ALA A 167 1.67 -10.42 -9.57
N ILE A 168 1.78 -9.29 -10.27
CA ILE A 168 0.76 -8.24 -10.27
C ILE A 168 -0.56 -8.77 -10.84
N ASP A 169 -0.51 -9.48 -11.97
CA ASP A 169 -1.72 -10.02 -12.60
C ASP A 169 -2.39 -11.08 -11.72
N SER A 170 -1.63 -11.98 -11.12
CA SER A 170 -2.12 -13.01 -10.18
C SER A 170 -2.83 -12.38 -8.97
N ALA A 171 -2.20 -11.39 -8.34
CA ALA A 171 -2.79 -10.69 -7.20
C ALA A 171 -4.05 -9.90 -7.60
N ARG A 172 -4.02 -9.23 -8.76
CA ARG A 172 -5.15 -8.50 -9.32
C ARG A 172 -6.35 -9.41 -9.58
N GLN A 173 -6.13 -10.59 -10.18
CA GLN A 173 -7.17 -11.58 -10.42
C GLN A 173 -7.75 -12.13 -9.11
N THR A 174 -6.92 -12.38 -8.11
CA THR A 174 -7.35 -12.84 -6.78
C THR A 174 -8.19 -11.78 -6.08
N ALA A 175 -7.75 -10.51 -6.08
CA ALA A 175 -8.52 -9.39 -5.51
C ALA A 175 -9.89 -9.23 -6.22
N ALA A 176 -9.92 -9.36 -7.55
CA ALA A 176 -11.14 -9.35 -8.34
C ALA A 176 -12.09 -10.51 -7.99
N ALA A 177 -11.55 -11.72 -7.80
CA ALA A 177 -12.34 -12.90 -7.43
C ALA A 177 -12.95 -12.74 -6.02
N LEU A 178 -12.18 -12.30 -5.03
CA LEU A 178 -12.66 -12.02 -3.67
C LEU A 178 -13.78 -10.97 -3.69
N THR A 179 -13.59 -9.90 -4.44
CA THR A 179 -14.60 -8.84 -4.55
C THR A 179 -15.89 -9.37 -5.17
N ARG A 180 -15.80 -10.12 -6.27
CA ARG A 180 -16.97 -10.71 -6.95
C ARG A 180 -17.75 -11.64 -6.02
N ALA A 181 -17.04 -12.53 -5.32
CA ALA A 181 -17.66 -13.46 -4.39
C ALA A 181 -18.40 -12.72 -3.25
N ALA A 182 -17.75 -11.74 -2.62
CA ALA A 182 -18.31 -10.98 -1.51
C ALA A 182 -19.60 -10.23 -1.89
N PHE A 183 -19.67 -9.66 -3.09
CA PHE A 183 -20.87 -8.95 -3.55
C PHE A 183 -21.99 -9.93 -3.99
N SER A 184 -21.67 -11.11 -4.52
CA SER A 184 -22.63 -12.14 -4.85
C SER A 184 -23.29 -12.72 -3.60
N ASP A 185 -22.52 -13.04 -2.57
CA ASP A 185 -23.03 -13.58 -1.30
C ASP A 185 -23.90 -12.56 -0.57
N HIS A 186 -23.44 -11.30 -0.52
CA HIS A 186 -24.19 -10.23 0.13
C HIS A 186 -25.54 -9.94 -0.55
N HIS A 187 -25.61 -10.04 -1.87
CA HIS A 187 -26.87 -9.92 -2.61
C HIS A 187 -27.82 -11.06 -2.28
N SER A 188 -27.32 -12.30 -2.20
CA SER A 188 -28.08 -13.49 -1.85
C SER A 188 -28.67 -13.45 -0.43
N GLU A 189 -27.89 -12.95 0.54
CA GLU A 189 -28.35 -12.76 1.93
C GLU A 189 -29.45 -11.70 2.04
N ARG A 190 -29.28 -10.57 1.37
CA ARG A 190 -30.31 -9.51 1.36
C ARG A 190 -31.61 -9.98 0.76
N THR A 191 -31.57 -10.74 -0.34
CA THR A 191 -32.75 -11.30 -0.99
C THR A 191 -33.48 -12.27 -0.06
N ARG A 192 -32.75 -13.15 0.65
CA ARG A 192 -33.35 -14.08 1.63
C ARG A 192 -34.02 -13.37 2.80
N LEU A 193 -33.46 -12.29 3.31
CA LEU A 193 -34.02 -11.52 4.41
C LEU A 193 -35.27 -10.76 3.99
N THR A 194 -35.32 -10.20 2.78
CA THR A 194 -36.52 -9.52 2.24
C THR A 194 -37.66 -10.49 2.00
N THR A 195 -37.39 -11.68 1.45
CA THR A 195 -38.42 -12.73 1.20
C THR A 195 -38.99 -13.30 2.51
N ARG A 196 -38.22 -13.29 3.61
CA ARG A 196 -38.68 -13.76 4.93
C ARG A 196 -39.51 -12.73 5.70
N ALA A 197 -39.45 -11.47 5.29
CA ALA A 197 -40.14 -10.35 5.94
C ALA A 197 -41.54 -10.03 5.35
N GLU A 198 -41.96 -10.70 4.28
CA GLU A 198 -43.35 -10.56 3.76
C GLU A 198 -44.30 -11.36 4.66
N PRO A 199 -45.18 -10.73 5.46
CA PRO A 199 -46.19 -11.44 6.22
C PRO A 199 -47.21 -11.99 5.24
N ALA A 200 -47.49 -13.29 5.34
CA ALA A 200 -48.63 -13.90 4.64
C ALA A 200 -49.90 -13.14 5.02
N LEU A 201 -50.53 -12.49 4.05
CA LEU A 201 -51.87 -11.94 4.25
C LEU A 201 -52.81 -13.08 4.68
N PRO A 202 -53.60 -12.91 5.76
CA PRO A 202 -54.57 -13.91 6.12
C PRO A 202 -55.61 -14.05 4.99
N PRO A 203 -56.12 -15.24 4.72
CA PRO A 203 -57.15 -15.44 3.72
C PRO A 203 -58.41 -14.67 4.13
N ALA A 204 -58.93 -13.87 3.19
CA ALA A 204 -60.20 -13.19 3.34
C ALA A 204 -61.31 -14.22 3.56
N GLY A 205 -61.93 -14.17 4.74
CA GLY A 205 -63.16 -14.93 5.08
C GLY A 205 -64.43 -14.23 4.58
#